data_c46a923095cb1f7929b8385ce178964a
#
_entry.id   c46a923095cb1f7929b8385ce178964a
#
_cell.length_a   1.000
_cell.length_b   1.000
_cell.length_c   1.000
_cell.angle_alpha   90.00
_cell.angle_beta   90.00
_cell.angle_gamma   90.00
#
_symmetry.space_group_name_H-M   'P 1'
#
loop_
_entity.id
_entity.type
_entity.pdbx_description
1 polymer ?
#
loop_
_entity_poly.entity_id
_entity_poly.type
_entity_poly.pdbx_seq_one_letter_code
_entity_poly.pdbx_strand_id
1 'polypeptide(L)'
;FAWFDFTPESLEWHKRVAKELWDMYGHHESFYAFYVSEESGGGLNNWEPDPQRSKERKVEIVHFFKEFKEFCSALAPEKPIMLATNSFDVPVGMDTYPELLKYLDILCPFGFARMPATDISGKEAADLLQKVCDEANAHLWFDLEAFLFNPDNSLYPRPIEQIIHDLNLFDNFEKILCYQFPGVFNDPEMSIRVGEARTINLFNGYMRYLKELKYRNKTRK
;
A
#
# COMPACT_ATOMS: atom_id res chain seq x y z
N PHE A 1 -12.74 -13.48 -1.43
CA PHE A 1 -11.33 -13.35 -1.06
C PHE A 1 -11.24 -13.39 0.44
N ALA A 2 -10.45 -14.32 0.97
CA ALA A 2 -10.11 -14.30 2.37
C ALA A 2 -8.95 -13.30 2.55
N TRP A 3 -9.13 -12.34 3.42
CA TRP A 3 -8.06 -11.46 3.87
C TRP A 3 -6.88 -12.29 4.39
N PHE A 4 -5.65 -11.99 3.96
CA PHE A 4 -4.45 -12.73 4.33
C PHE A 4 -4.48 -14.22 3.86
N ASP A 5 -4.72 -14.45 2.58
CA ASP A 5 -4.65 -15.80 2.00
C ASP A 5 -3.28 -16.05 1.34
N PHE A 6 -2.30 -16.47 2.14
CA PHE A 6 -0.96 -16.86 1.68
C PHE A 6 -0.78 -18.39 1.62
N THR A 7 -1.86 -19.11 1.39
CA THR A 7 -1.85 -20.56 1.22
C THR A 7 -1.18 -21.00 -0.10
N PRO A 8 -0.73 -22.28 -0.21
CA PRO A 8 -0.22 -22.81 -1.47
C PRO A 8 -1.23 -22.72 -2.64
N GLU A 9 -2.51 -22.85 -2.37
CA GLU A 9 -3.55 -22.70 -3.39
C GLU A 9 -3.66 -21.27 -3.90
N SER A 10 -3.64 -20.30 -3.00
CA SER A 10 -3.60 -18.88 -3.34
C SER A 10 -2.34 -18.54 -4.14
N LEU A 11 -1.18 -19.07 -3.76
CA LEU A 11 0.07 -18.91 -4.49
C LEU A 11 -0.04 -19.36 -5.95
N GLU A 12 -0.60 -20.53 -6.20
CA GLU A 12 -0.78 -21.04 -7.57
C GLU A 12 -1.77 -20.17 -8.38
N TRP A 13 -2.76 -19.59 -7.74
CA TRP A 13 -3.62 -18.58 -8.35
C TRP A 13 -2.84 -17.33 -8.76
N HIS A 14 -2.04 -16.79 -7.86
CA HIS A 14 -1.23 -15.59 -8.11
C HIS A 14 -0.22 -15.82 -9.24
N LYS A 15 0.43 -16.98 -9.28
CA LYS A 15 1.34 -17.37 -10.38
C LYS A 15 0.62 -17.37 -11.74
N ARG A 16 -0.60 -17.94 -11.80
CA ARG A 16 -1.40 -17.96 -13.04
C ARG A 16 -1.79 -16.56 -13.48
N VAL A 17 -2.29 -15.75 -12.55
CA VAL A 17 -2.67 -14.36 -12.83
C VAL A 17 -1.46 -13.53 -13.28
N ALA A 18 -0.31 -13.66 -12.61
CA ALA A 18 0.92 -12.98 -12.99
C ALA A 18 1.35 -13.36 -14.42
N LYS A 19 1.27 -14.64 -14.77
CA LYS A 19 1.59 -15.09 -16.13
C LYS A 19 0.63 -14.51 -17.16
N GLU A 20 -0.67 -14.54 -16.90
CA GLU A 20 -1.68 -14.00 -17.82
C GLU A 20 -1.49 -12.49 -18.01
N LEU A 21 -1.27 -11.74 -16.94
CA LEU A 21 -0.98 -10.30 -17.00
C LEU A 21 0.28 -10.01 -17.81
N TRP A 22 1.32 -10.81 -17.63
CA TRP A 22 2.56 -10.66 -18.37
C TRP A 22 2.38 -10.99 -19.85
N ASP A 23 1.71 -12.08 -20.19
CA ASP A 23 1.42 -12.48 -21.57
C ASP A 23 0.60 -11.40 -22.30
N MET A 24 -0.34 -10.75 -21.60
CA MET A 24 -1.22 -9.73 -22.20
C MET A 24 -0.57 -8.33 -22.25
N TYR A 25 0.16 -7.93 -21.22
CA TYR A 25 0.57 -6.54 -21.02
C TYR A 25 2.07 -6.34 -20.81
N GLY A 26 2.87 -7.39 -20.69
CA GLY A 26 4.30 -7.30 -20.42
C GLY A 26 5.11 -6.56 -21.50
N HIS A 27 4.56 -6.44 -22.72
CA HIS A 27 5.14 -5.67 -23.81
C HIS A 27 4.94 -4.15 -23.69
N HIS A 28 4.12 -3.68 -22.76
CA HIS A 28 3.92 -2.26 -22.52
C HIS A 28 5.01 -1.70 -21.59
N GLU A 29 5.61 -0.59 -21.97
CA GLU A 29 6.58 0.12 -21.13
C GLU A 29 6.00 0.54 -19.76
N SER A 30 4.69 0.76 -19.69
CA SER A 30 3.99 1.12 -18.45
C SER A 30 3.77 -0.06 -17.49
N PHE A 31 4.06 -1.31 -17.90
CA PHE A 31 4.01 -2.45 -16.98
C PHE A 31 5.19 -2.36 -16.01
N TYR A 32 4.93 -1.84 -14.82
CA TYR A 32 5.97 -1.52 -13.86
C TYR A 32 6.32 -2.69 -12.93
N ALA A 33 5.32 -3.27 -12.25
CA ALA A 33 5.50 -4.24 -11.19
C ALA A 33 4.34 -5.24 -11.11
N PHE A 34 4.55 -6.35 -10.42
CA PHE A 34 3.47 -7.24 -9.97
C PHE A 34 3.01 -6.80 -8.58
N TYR A 35 1.76 -6.44 -8.46
CA TYR A 35 1.12 -6.15 -7.19
C TYR A 35 0.38 -7.39 -6.69
N VAL A 36 0.79 -7.93 -5.54
CA VAL A 36 0.06 -9.01 -4.86
C VAL A 36 -1.13 -8.39 -4.15
N SER A 37 -2.34 -8.76 -4.58
CA SER A 37 -3.60 -8.17 -4.11
C SER A 37 -4.06 -8.69 -2.75
N GLU A 38 -3.39 -9.71 -2.19
CA GLU A 38 -3.60 -10.12 -0.81
C GLU A 38 -3.00 -9.09 0.13
N GLU A 39 -3.83 -8.52 0.99
CA GLU A 39 -3.38 -7.54 1.97
C GLU A 39 -2.96 -8.22 3.27
N SER A 40 -2.02 -7.62 3.98
CA SER A 40 -1.57 -8.09 5.29
C SER A 40 -1.67 -6.98 6.33
N GLY A 41 -1.89 -7.35 7.60
CA GLY A 41 -1.63 -6.45 8.72
C GLY A 41 -0.14 -6.14 8.85
N GLY A 42 0.23 -5.01 9.45
CA GLY A 42 1.62 -4.64 9.70
C GLY A 42 2.37 -5.63 10.59
N GLY A 43 1.65 -6.38 11.43
CA GLY A 43 2.21 -7.47 12.24
C GLY A 43 2.56 -8.74 11.46
N LEU A 44 2.20 -8.84 10.16
CA LEU A 44 2.43 -9.97 9.25
C LEU A 44 1.86 -11.32 9.75
N ASN A 45 0.88 -11.29 10.63
CA ASN A 45 0.27 -12.47 11.26
C ASN A 45 -1.26 -12.47 11.20
N ASN A 46 -1.87 -11.49 10.52
CA ASN A 46 -3.34 -11.33 10.42
C ASN A 46 -4.03 -11.17 11.78
N TRP A 47 -3.42 -10.44 12.73
CA TRP A 47 -3.94 -10.25 14.09
C TRP A 47 -4.27 -11.56 14.81
N GLU A 48 -3.54 -12.62 14.48
CA GLU A 48 -3.76 -13.93 15.07
C GLU A 48 -3.37 -13.92 16.58
N PRO A 49 -4.31 -14.18 17.50
CA PRO A 49 -4.05 -14.11 18.94
C PRO A 49 -3.30 -15.33 19.46
N ASP A 50 -3.39 -16.48 18.81
CA ASP A 50 -2.65 -17.67 19.22
C ASP A 50 -1.18 -17.54 18.82
N PRO A 51 -0.23 -17.62 19.78
CA PRO A 51 1.18 -17.38 19.49
C PRO A 51 1.79 -18.40 18.53
N GLN A 52 1.32 -19.64 18.55
CA GLN A 52 1.84 -20.67 17.64
C GLN A 52 1.31 -20.42 16.22
N ARG A 53 0.03 -20.15 16.08
CA ARG A 53 -0.58 -19.84 14.79
C ARG A 53 -0.07 -18.53 14.20
N SER A 54 0.21 -17.52 15.04
CA SER A 54 0.85 -16.27 14.64
C SER A 54 2.21 -16.52 13.98
N LYS A 55 3.04 -17.39 14.55
CA LYS A 55 4.34 -17.79 13.94
C LYS A 55 4.14 -18.53 12.62
N GLU A 56 3.17 -19.41 12.55
CA GLU A 56 2.86 -20.14 11.30
C GLU A 56 2.45 -19.17 10.18
N ARG A 57 1.61 -18.19 10.48
CA ARG A 57 1.20 -17.14 9.51
C ARG A 57 2.39 -16.33 8.99
N LYS A 58 3.32 -15.96 9.87
CA LYS A 58 4.57 -15.27 9.49
C LYS A 58 5.44 -16.13 8.56
N VAL A 59 5.47 -17.42 8.77
CA VAL A 59 6.17 -18.36 7.87
C VAL A 59 5.44 -18.51 6.55
N GLU A 60 4.11 -18.59 6.56
CA GLU A 60 3.27 -18.70 5.36
C GLU A 60 3.51 -17.52 4.41
N ILE A 61 3.48 -16.28 4.91
CA ILE A 61 3.69 -15.09 4.06
C ILE A 61 5.09 -15.04 3.47
N VAL A 62 6.12 -15.36 4.25
CA VAL A 62 7.50 -15.38 3.76
C VAL A 62 7.69 -16.46 2.69
N HIS A 63 7.14 -17.66 2.91
CA HIS A 63 7.20 -18.75 1.94
C HIS A 63 6.48 -18.38 0.64
N PHE A 64 5.30 -17.80 0.73
CA PHE A 64 4.54 -17.32 -0.43
C PHE A 64 5.37 -16.36 -1.29
N PHE A 65 5.96 -15.32 -0.69
CA PHE A 65 6.74 -14.33 -1.44
C PHE A 65 8.04 -14.91 -2.00
N LYS A 66 8.67 -15.85 -1.32
CA LYS A 66 9.84 -16.57 -1.86
C LYS A 66 9.48 -17.30 -3.17
N GLU A 67 8.48 -18.16 -3.13
CA GLU A 67 8.03 -18.93 -4.29
C GLU A 67 7.50 -18.02 -5.42
N PHE A 68 6.79 -16.97 -5.06
CA PHE A 68 6.26 -16.00 -6.03
C PHE A 68 7.40 -15.20 -6.69
N LYS A 69 8.42 -14.79 -5.93
CA LYS A 69 9.61 -14.11 -6.45
C LYS A 69 10.38 -15.00 -7.42
N GLU A 70 10.60 -16.27 -7.07
CA GLU A 70 11.26 -17.24 -7.96
C GLU A 70 10.51 -17.38 -9.29
N PHE A 71 9.18 -17.51 -9.23
CA PHE A 71 8.33 -17.58 -10.42
C PHE A 71 8.38 -16.32 -11.27
N CYS A 72 8.17 -15.13 -10.66
CA CYS A 72 8.16 -13.87 -11.38
C CYS A 72 9.54 -13.52 -11.95
N SER A 73 10.63 -13.87 -11.26
CA SER A 73 11.99 -13.64 -11.76
C SER A 73 12.31 -14.49 -13.01
N ALA A 74 11.72 -15.69 -13.12
CA ALA A 74 11.83 -16.49 -14.35
C ALA A 74 10.95 -15.96 -15.48
N LEU A 75 9.79 -15.36 -15.15
CA LEU A 75 8.83 -14.83 -16.12
C LEU A 75 9.24 -13.44 -16.62
N ALA A 76 9.64 -12.54 -15.73
CA ALA A 76 9.90 -11.14 -15.97
C ALA A 76 11.03 -10.64 -15.02
N PRO A 77 12.30 -10.94 -15.30
CA PRO A 77 13.43 -10.80 -14.37
C PRO A 77 13.60 -9.44 -13.72
N GLU A 78 13.23 -8.36 -14.42
CA GLU A 78 13.44 -6.97 -13.98
C GLU A 78 12.20 -6.33 -13.35
N LYS A 79 11.10 -7.09 -13.21
CA LYS A 79 9.86 -6.53 -12.68
C LYS A 79 9.77 -6.68 -11.17
N PRO A 80 9.62 -5.55 -10.44
CA PRO A 80 9.45 -5.58 -9.00
C PRO A 80 8.17 -6.30 -8.54
N ILE A 81 8.17 -6.76 -7.29
CA ILE A 81 6.99 -7.28 -6.61
C ILE A 81 6.63 -6.32 -5.49
N MET A 82 5.35 -5.96 -5.38
CA MET A 82 4.80 -5.06 -4.38
C MET A 82 3.77 -5.77 -3.51
N LEU A 83 3.81 -5.49 -2.22
CA LEU A 83 2.79 -5.85 -1.24
C LEU A 83 2.27 -4.59 -0.54
N ALA A 84 0.94 -4.44 -0.43
CA ALA A 84 0.34 -3.49 0.48
C ALA A 84 0.12 -4.12 1.86
N THR A 85 0.54 -3.43 2.92
CA THR A 85 0.31 -3.84 4.30
C THR A 85 -0.48 -2.77 5.04
N ASN A 86 -1.36 -3.20 5.96
CA ASN A 86 -1.91 -2.24 6.90
C ASN A 86 -0.80 -1.74 7.85
N SER A 87 -0.89 -0.50 8.30
CA SER A 87 0.11 0.12 9.21
C SER A 87 -0.05 -0.30 10.68
N PHE A 88 -1.07 -1.13 11.02
CA PHE A 88 -1.33 -1.53 12.40
C PHE A 88 -0.41 -2.67 12.85
N ASP A 89 -0.04 -2.66 14.12
CA ASP A 89 0.80 -3.67 14.77
C ASP A 89 2.18 -3.90 14.09
N VAL A 90 2.73 -2.89 13.43
CA VAL A 90 4.07 -2.96 12.81
C VAL A 90 5.14 -3.52 13.75
N PRO A 91 5.20 -3.14 15.06
CA PRO A 91 6.17 -3.72 15.98
C PRO A 91 6.12 -5.25 16.08
N VAL A 92 4.96 -5.86 15.90
CA VAL A 92 4.77 -7.32 15.94
C VAL A 92 5.41 -8.01 14.74
N GLY A 93 5.49 -7.32 13.59
CA GLY A 93 6.07 -7.85 12.34
C GLY A 93 7.59 -7.68 12.22
N MET A 94 8.22 -6.91 13.12
CA MET A 94 9.63 -6.49 12.97
C MET A 94 10.63 -7.64 12.97
N ASP A 95 10.29 -8.79 13.54
CA ASP A 95 11.11 -10.01 13.51
C ASP A 95 11.04 -10.74 12.16
N THR A 96 10.04 -10.43 11.34
CA THR A 96 9.72 -11.13 10.10
C THR A 96 10.04 -10.30 8.84
N TYR A 97 9.91 -8.96 8.91
CA TYR A 97 10.23 -8.08 7.79
C TYR A 97 11.62 -8.33 7.16
N PRO A 98 12.71 -8.53 7.92
CA PRO A 98 14.03 -8.77 7.31
C PRO A 98 14.09 -10.01 6.41
N GLU A 99 13.28 -11.03 6.71
CA GLU A 99 13.21 -12.22 5.86
C GLU A 99 12.27 -12.02 4.67
N LEU A 100 11.10 -11.41 4.89
CA LEU A 100 10.12 -11.11 3.85
C LEU A 100 10.73 -10.21 2.75
N LEU A 101 11.44 -9.16 3.13
CA LEU A 101 12.02 -8.18 2.23
C LEU A 101 13.16 -8.71 1.35
N LYS A 102 13.63 -9.93 1.57
CA LYS A 102 14.53 -10.61 0.60
C LYS A 102 13.80 -10.99 -0.69
N TYR A 103 12.49 -11.11 -0.64
CA TYR A 103 11.63 -11.56 -1.73
C TYR A 103 10.60 -10.53 -2.18
N LEU A 104 10.60 -9.37 -1.53
CA LEU A 104 9.68 -8.26 -1.81
C LEU A 104 10.49 -7.01 -2.17
N ASP A 105 10.21 -6.41 -3.31
CA ASP A 105 10.96 -5.23 -3.77
C ASP A 105 10.35 -3.93 -3.26
N ILE A 106 9.00 -3.88 -3.09
CA ILE A 106 8.27 -2.68 -2.71
C ILE A 106 7.30 -3.02 -1.57
N LEU A 107 7.50 -2.40 -0.43
CA LEU A 107 6.54 -2.39 0.66
C LEU A 107 5.71 -1.11 0.59
N CYS A 108 4.38 -1.25 0.59
CA CYS A 108 3.46 -0.12 0.40
C CYS A 108 2.39 -0.08 1.51
N PRO A 109 2.73 0.42 2.72
CA PRO A 109 1.77 0.45 3.83
C PRO A 109 0.66 1.48 3.61
N PHE A 110 -0.51 1.17 4.17
CA PHE A 110 -1.71 2.01 4.18
C PHE A 110 -2.34 2.07 5.58
N GLY A 111 -3.41 2.84 5.75
CA GLY A 111 -4.20 2.83 6.99
C GLY A 111 -3.73 3.81 8.06
N PHE A 112 -2.69 4.61 7.84
CA PHE A 112 -2.15 5.54 8.84
C PHE A 112 -3.16 6.54 9.41
N ALA A 113 -4.17 6.93 8.62
CA ALA A 113 -5.25 7.81 9.08
C ALA A 113 -6.23 7.14 10.05
N ARG A 114 -6.16 5.82 10.19
CA ARG A 114 -7.09 4.98 10.95
C ARG A 114 -6.42 4.19 12.05
N MET A 115 -5.16 4.47 12.38
CA MET A 115 -4.42 3.73 13.40
C MET A 115 -5.14 3.78 14.75
N PRO A 116 -5.27 2.63 15.43
CA PRO A 116 -5.86 2.59 16.77
C PRO A 116 -5.05 3.44 17.76
N ALA A 117 -5.75 4.13 18.68
CA ALA A 117 -5.07 4.93 19.70
C ALA A 117 -4.21 4.08 20.68
N THR A 118 -4.37 2.76 20.65
CA THR A 118 -3.59 1.79 21.46
C THR A 118 -2.32 1.33 20.77
N ASP A 119 -2.14 1.68 19.50
CA ASP A 119 -0.95 1.36 18.70
C ASP A 119 0.10 2.49 18.80
N ILE A 120 1.27 2.26 18.22
CA ILE A 120 2.27 3.32 18.04
C ILE A 120 1.74 4.39 17.08
N SER A 121 2.34 5.56 17.07
CA SER A 121 1.96 6.60 16.11
C SER A 121 2.29 6.18 14.67
N GLY A 122 1.55 6.74 13.70
CA GLY A 122 1.82 6.49 12.29
C GLY A 122 3.24 6.86 11.86
N LYS A 123 3.82 7.92 12.45
CA LYS A 123 5.20 8.32 12.17
C LYS A 123 6.20 7.30 12.71
N GLU A 124 6.00 6.78 13.91
CA GLU A 124 6.84 5.71 14.48
C GLU A 124 6.76 4.43 13.65
N ALA A 125 5.55 4.04 13.21
CA ALA A 125 5.38 2.90 12.32
C ALA A 125 6.12 3.09 10.99
N ALA A 126 6.00 4.27 10.38
CA ALA A 126 6.70 4.61 9.14
C ALA A 126 8.22 4.59 9.31
N ASP A 127 8.76 5.09 10.44
CA ASP A 127 10.19 5.09 10.71
C ASP A 127 10.75 3.68 10.93
N LEU A 128 9.98 2.79 11.59
CA LEU A 128 10.34 1.38 11.72
C LEU A 128 10.39 0.68 10.36
N LEU A 129 9.37 0.91 9.51
CA LEU A 129 9.30 0.32 8.17
C LEU A 129 10.41 0.87 7.26
N GLN A 130 10.73 2.16 7.35
CA GLN A 130 11.85 2.74 6.62
C GLN A 130 13.16 2.05 6.97
N LYS A 131 13.41 1.87 8.27
CA LYS A 131 14.63 1.22 8.73
C LYS A 131 14.81 -0.19 8.15
N VAL A 132 13.76 -1.02 8.20
CA VAL A 132 13.90 -2.40 7.68
C VAL A 132 13.97 -2.43 6.15
N CYS A 133 13.31 -1.50 5.44
CA CYS A 133 13.44 -1.38 4.00
C CYS A 133 14.86 -0.94 3.60
N ASP A 134 15.45 0.03 4.29
CA ASP A 134 16.82 0.50 4.04
C ASP A 134 17.84 -0.66 4.26
N GLU A 135 17.69 -1.42 5.35
CA GLU A 135 18.54 -2.56 5.68
C GLU A 135 18.44 -3.69 4.63
N ALA A 136 17.27 -3.86 4.02
CA ALA A 136 17.01 -4.86 2.99
C ALA A 136 17.24 -4.35 1.54
N ASN A 137 17.51 -3.05 1.36
CA ASN A 137 17.55 -2.37 0.05
C ASN A 137 16.23 -2.54 -0.73
N ALA A 138 15.10 -2.50 -0.01
CA ALA A 138 13.75 -2.51 -0.56
C ALA A 138 13.18 -1.09 -0.59
N HIS A 139 12.21 -0.86 -1.49
CA HIS A 139 11.53 0.42 -1.60
C HIS A 139 10.39 0.53 -0.60
N LEU A 140 10.25 1.68 0.04
CA LEU A 140 9.10 2.01 0.88
C LEU A 140 8.24 3.05 0.17
N TRP A 141 7.01 2.64 -0.22
CA TRP A 141 6.01 3.53 -0.78
C TRP A 141 4.86 3.72 0.20
N PHE A 142 4.07 4.74 0.02
CA PHE A 142 2.90 5.01 0.84
C PHE A 142 1.63 4.91 0.00
N ASP A 143 0.69 4.07 0.42
CA ASP A 143 -0.66 4.07 -0.12
C ASP A 143 -1.56 4.96 0.75
N LEU A 144 -1.67 6.21 0.34
CA LEU A 144 -2.46 7.21 1.03
C LEU A 144 -3.94 6.99 0.76
N GLU A 145 -4.68 6.61 1.80
CA GLU A 145 -6.14 6.52 1.73
C GLU A 145 -6.76 7.93 1.70
N ALA A 146 -7.42 8.27 0.60
CA ALA A 146 -8.13 9.54 0.44
C ALA A 146 -9.55 9.51 1.03
N PHE A 147 -9.91 8.44 1.73
CA PHE A 147 -11.23 8.20 2.31
C PHE A 147 -11.14 7.88 3.80
N LEU A 148 -12.28 7.93 4.45
CA LEU A 148 -12.55 7.36 5.77
C LEU A 148 -13.85 6.55 5.70
N PHE A 149 -14.12 5.77 6.75
CA PHE A 149 -15.33 4.96 6.85
C PHE A 149 -16.41 5.67 7.68
N ASN A 150 -17.64 5.64 7.19
CA ASN A 150 -18.82 5.91 7.99
C ASN A 150 -19.12 4.72 8.94
N PRO A 151 -19.98 4.89 9.95
CA PRO A 151 -20.38 3.79 10.85
C PRO A 151 -21.01 2.58 10.16
N ASP A 152 -21.55 2.75 8.95
CA ASP A 152 -22.11 1.69 8.11
C ASP A 152 -21.09 1.07 7.14
N ASN A 153 -19.80 1.37 7.32
CA ASN A 153 -18.69 0.97 6.46
C ASN A 153 -18.73 1.54 5.03
N SER A 154 -19.61 2.47 4.72
CA SER A 154 -19.50 3.22 3.46
C SER A 154 -18.33 4.20 3.52
N LEU A 155 -17.73 4.46 2.35
CA LEU A 155 -16.59 5.37 2.25
C LEU A 155 -17.06 6.81 2.08
N TYR A 156 -16.31 7.75 2.69
CA TYR A 156 -16.45 9.16 2.40
C TYR A 156 -15.07 9.82 2.21
N PRO A 157 -14.98 10.87 1.37
CA PRO A 157 -13.71 11.52 1.10
C PRO A 157 -13.18 12.25 2.35
N ARG A 158 -11.89 12.11 2.60
CA ARG A 158 -11.21 12.83 3.68
C ARG A 158 -11.18 14.33 3.38
N PRO A 159 -11.23 15.21 4.41
CA PRO A 159 -10.91 16.62 4.26
C PRO A 159 -9.51 16.79 3.67
N ILE A 160 -9.37 17.73 2.72
CA ILE A 160 -8.07 17.97 2.05
C ILE A 160 -6.96 18.34 3.04
N GLU A 161 -7.30 19.02 4.13
CA GLU A 161 -6.36 19.43 5.18
C GLU A 161 -5.69 18.23 5.85
N GLN A 162 -6.42 17.13 6.04
CA GLN A 162 -5.88 15.89 6.60
C GLN A 162 -4.91 15.21 5.61
N ILE A 163 -5.25 15.21 4.33
CA ILE A 163 -4.38 14.68 3.28
C ILE A 163 -3.08 15.49 3.20
N ILE A 164 -3.18 16.83 3.21
CA ILE A 164 -2.01 17.72 3.21
C ILE A 164 -1.15 17.51 4.47
N HIS A 165 -1.80 17.28 5.62
CA HIS A 165 -1.10 16.95 6.85
C HIS A 165 -0.25 15.69 6.68
N ASP A 166 -0.83 14.59 6.17
CA ASP A 166 -0.12 13.33 5.96
C ASP A 166 1.01 13.49 4.94
N LEU A 167 0.78 14.19 3.83
CA LEU A 167 1.80 14.49 2.82
C LEU A 167 3.00 15.28 3.38
N ASN A 168 2.81 16.04 4.46
CA ASN A 168 3.88 16.77 5.14
C ASN A 168 4.51 15.96 6.29
N LEU A 169 3.74 15.06 6.91
CA LEU A 169 4.19 14.25 8.04
C LEU A 169 5.08 13.09 7.59
N PHE A 170 4.70 12.45 6.50
CA PHE A 170 5.36 11.26 5.96
C PHE A 170 6.35 11.65 4.87
N ASP A 171 7.50 12.18 5.26
CA ASP A 171 8.57 12.65 4.38
C ASP A 171 9.60 11.56 4.02
N ASN A 172 9.51 10.39 4.65
CA ASN A 172 10.41 9.26 4.47
C ASN A 172 9.97 8.29 3.36
N PHE A 173 8.79 8.43 2.79
CA PHE A 173 8.34 7.57 1.70
C PHE A 173 8.91 8.00 0.35
N GLU A 174 9.46 7.04 -0.39
CA GLU A 174 10.04 7.29 -1.71
C GLU A 174 8.97 7.69 -2.74
N LYS A 175 7.79 7.08 -2.65
CA LYS A 175 6.66 7.36 -3.53
C LYS A 175 5.34 7.29 -2.76
N ILE A 176 4.41 8.16 -3.13
CA ILE A 176 3.06 8.16 -2.58
C ILE A 176 2.08 7.79 -3.69
N LEU A 177 1.37 6.70 -3.48
CA LEU A 177 0.18 6.33 -4.23
C LEU A 177 -1.03 6.89 -3.53
N CYS A 178 -2.19 6.89 -4.17
CA CYS A 178 -3.43 7.34 -3.55
C CYS A 178 -4.57 6.38 -3.87
N TYR A 179 -5.11 5.77 -2.86
CA TYR A 179 -6.30 4.95 -2.95
C TYR A 179 -7.49 5.75 -2.41
N GLN A 180 -8.49 6.12 -3.24
CA GLN A 180 -8.52 5.88 -4.67
C GLN A 180 -9.05 7.12 -5.41
N PHE A 181 -8.81 7.23 -6.72
CA PHE A 181 -9.34 8.33 -7.51
C PHE A 181 -10.84 8.15 -7.81
N PRO A 182 -11.31 7.02 -8.41
CA PRO A 182 -12.73 6.84 -8.68
C PRO A 182 -13.54 6.78 -7.39
N GLY A 183 -14.62 7.58 -7.32
CA GLY A 183 -15.52 7.60 -6.17
C GLY A 183 -15.07 8.42 -4.96
N VAL A 184 -13.82 8.92 -4.95
CA VAL A 184 -13.28 9.75 -3.87
C VAL A 184 -12.83 11.12 -4.38
N PHE A 185 -12.14 11.17 -5.53
CA PHE A 185 -11.81 12.39 -6.24
C PHE A 185 -12.63 12.45 -7.52
N ASN A 186 -13.64 13.29 -7.58
CA ASN A 186 -14.42 13.48 -8.80
C ASN A 186 -14.18 14.86 -9.38
N ASP A 187 -13.63 14.90 -10.59
CA ASP A 187 -13.61 16.10 -11.40
C ASP A 187 -15.06 16.55 -11.67
N PRO A 188 -15.43 17.79 -11.37
CA PRO A 188 -16.76 18.29 -11.63
C PRO A 188 -17.16 18.26 -13.11
N GLU A 189 -16.19 18.18 -14.04
CA GLU A 189 -16.43 18.10 -15.48
C GLU A 189 -16.63 16.67 -16.00
N MET A 190 -16.44 15.63 -15.16
CA MET A 190 -16.69 14.25 -15.57
C MET A 190 -18.16 14.03 -15.93
N SER A 191 -18.38 13.34 -17.05
CA SER A 191 -19.72 12.97 -17.53
C SER A 191 -20.42 11.96 -16.61
N ILE A 192 -19.66 11.06 -16.00
CA ILE A 192 -20.15 10.09 -15.02
C ILE A 192 -19.54 10.44 -13.67
N ARG A 193 -20.39 10.79 -12.71
CA ARG A 193 -19.98 11.07 -11.33
C ARG A 193 -20.18 9.84 -10.47
N VAL A 194 -19.10 9.39 -9.83
CA VAL A 194 -19.12 8.28 -8.90
C VAL A 194 -18.88 8.84 -7.49
N GLY A 195 -19.65 8.36 -6.51
CA GLY A 195 -19.56 8.86 -5.13
C GLY A 195 -20.42 10.09 -4.85
N GLU A 196 -20.25 10.62 -3.66
CA GLU A 196 -21.05 11.73 -3.13
C GLU A 196 -20.52 13.13 -3.51
N ALA A 197 -21.29 14.17 -3.22
CA ALA A 197 -20.94 15.56 -3.57
C ALA A 197 -19.61 16.04 -2.93
N ARG A 198 -19.24 15.53 -1.76
CA ARG A 198 -17.97 15.87 -1.09
C ARG A 198 -16.73 15.47 -1.88
N THR A 199 -16.85 14.52 -2.81
CA THR A 199 -15.75 14.11 -3.70
C THR A 199 -15.27 15.22 -4.61
N ILE A 200 -16.19 16.09 -5.06
CA ILE A 200 -15.87 17.30 -5.84
C ILE A 200 -15.10 18.31 -4.98
N ASN A 201 -15.49 18.44 -3.71
CA ASN A 201 -14.79 19.35 -2.78
C ASN A 201 -13.34 18.91 -2.56
N LEU A 202 -13.12 17.59 -2.39
CA LEU A 202 -11.78 17.03 -2.26
C LEU A 202 -10.96 17.27 -3.54
N PHE A 203 -11.50 16.98 -4.71
CA PHE A 203 -10.83 17.23 -5.99
C PHE A 203 -10.43 18.70 -6.13
N ASN A 204 -11.35 19.64 -5.91
CA ASN A 204 -11.09 21.06 -5.99
C ASN A 204 -10.04 21.53 -4.97
N GLY A 205 -10.08 20.97 -3.75
CA GLY A 205 -9.08 21.22 -2.71
C GLY A 205 -7.69 20.77 -3.15
N TYR A 206 -7.59 19.57 -3.69
CA TYR A 206 -6.34 19.02 -4.17
C TYR A 206 -5.78 19.81 -5.37
N MET A 207 -6.62 20.21 -6.31
CA MET A 207 -6.20 21.05 -7.44
C MET A 207 -5.66 22.42 -7.01
N ARG A 208 -6.25 23.03 -5.96
CA ARG A 208 -5.70 24.27 -5.35
C ARG A 208 -4.33 24.02 -4.72
N TYR A 209 -4.20 22.95 -3.92
CA TYR A 209 -2.93 22.57 -3.30
C TYR A 209 -1.82 22.36 -4.33
N LEU A 210 -2.08 21.66 -5.44
CA LEU A 210 -1.11 21.50 -6.53
C LEU A 210 -0.69 22.82 -7.18
N LYS A 211 -1.60 23.76 -7.35
CA LYS A 211 -1.28 25.10 -7.86
C LYS A 211 -0.35 25.85 -6.91
N GLU A 212 -0.63 25.78 -5.61
CA GLU A 212 0.22 26.43 -4.58
C GLU A 212 1.62 25.80 -4.53
N LEU A 213 1.74 24.49 -4.60
CA LEU A 213 3.04 23.80 -4.68
C LEU A 213 3.85 24.23 -5.88
N LYS A 214 3.23 24.31 -7.06
CA LYS A 214 3.90 24.79 -8.29
C LYS A 214 4.38 26.26 -8.14
N TYR A 215 3.62 27.10 -7.47
CA TYR A 215 4.00 28.48 -7.20
C TYR A 215 5.20 28.55 -6.25
N ARG A 216 5.15 27.85 -5.10
CA ARG A 216 6.24 27.82 -4.12
C ARG A 216 7.55 27.32 -4.72
N ASN A 217 7.50 26.28 -5.58
CA ASN A 217 8.68 25.74 -6.24
C ASN A 217 9.28 26.68 -7.31
N LYS A 218 8.48 27.59 -7.89
CA LYS A 218 8.97 28.63 -8.82
C LYS A 218 9.64 29.80 -8.11
N THR A 219 9.21 30.11 -6.89
CA THR A 219 9.75 31.24 -6.10
C THR A 219 11.00 30.87 -5.28
N ARG A 220 11.34 29.58 -5.20
CA ARG A 220 12.57 29.08 -4.53
C ARG A 220 13.74 28.86 -5.48
N LYS A 221 13.54 29.09 -6.79
CA LYS A 221 14.59 29.12 -7.81
C LYS A 221 14.96 30.55 -8.17
#